data_b770fcd50b87d0e600d332e4f6e8d7d7
#
_entry.id   b770fcd50b87d0e600d332e4f6e8d7d7
#
_cell.length_a   1.000
_cell.length_b   1.000
_cell.length_c   1.000
_cell.angle_alpha   90.00
_cell.angle_beta   90.00
_cell.angle_gamma   90.00
#
_symmetry.space_group_name_H-M   'P 1'
#
loop_
_entity.id
_entity.type
_entity.pdbx_description
1 polymer ?
#
loop_
_entity_poly.entity_id
_entity_poly.type
_entity_poly.pdbx_seq_one_letter_code
_entity_poly.pdbx_strand_id
1 'polypeptide(L)'
;MSIQTVLKNFGLNEKEIKVYLALLKLGSGPVRAVAQISDINRTTVHDILNKLIDDGLVSFVDKQKHRFFTAEPPEHLLHALKIREQNLKTM
;
A
#
# COMPACT_ATOMS: atom_id res chain seq x y z
N MET A 1 5.35 5.65 16.97
CA MET A 1 5.98 4.97 15.83
C MET A 1 5.47 5.60 14.53
N SER A 2 6.36 5.97 13.62
CA SER A 2 5.92 6.59 12.36
C SER A 2 5.36 5.53 11.42
N ILE A 3 4.48 5.96 10.51
CA ILE A 3 3.91 5.04 9.51
C ILE A 3 5.01 4.44 8.62
N GLN A 4 6.05 5.21 8.33
CA GLN A 4 7.17 4.72 7.53
C GLN A 4 7.90 3.57 8.22
N THR A 5 8.10 3.65 9.51
CA THR A 5 8.71 2.56 10.29
C THR A 5 7.85 1.30 10.25
N VAL A 6 6.52 1.46 10.40
CA VAL A 6 5.59 0.35 10.33
C VAL A 6 5.66 -0.33 8.96
N LEU A 7 5.68 0.45 7.90
CA LEU A 7 5.74 -0.08 6.54
C LEU A 7 7.07 -0.82 6.28
N LYS A 8 8.18 -0.27 6.78
CA LYS A 8 9.47 -0.96 6.67
C LYS A 8 9.45 -2.29 7.42
N ASN A 9 8.88 -2.32 8.60
CA ASN A 9 8.75 -3.54 9.40
C ASN A 9 7.85 -4.56 8.72
N PHE A 10 6.90 -4.10 7.92
CA PHE A 10 6.04 -4.97 7.13
C PHE A 10 6.76 -5.56 5.92
N GLY A 11 7.93 -5.03 5.57
CA GLY A 11 8.75 -5.54 4.49
C GLY A 11 8.73 -4.71 3.21
N LEU A 12 8.21 -3.48 3.27
CA LEU A 12 8.14 -2.62 2.09
C LEU A 12 9.47 -1.92 1.83
N ASN A 13 9.86 -1.81 0.56
CA ASN A 13 11.00 -1.01 0.16
C ASN A 13 10.60 0.47 0.00
N GLU A 14 11.58 1.33 -0.31
CA GLU A 14 11.35 2.77 -0.40
C GLU A 14 10.29 3.15 -1.44
N LYS A 15 10.33 2.52 -2.62
CA LYS A 15 9.35 2.82 -3.67
C LYS A 15 7.95 2.38 -3.28
N GLU A 16 7.84 1.22 -2.66
CA GLU A 16 6.56 0.71 -2.18
C GLU A 16 5.98 1.63 -1.11
N ILE A 17 6.81 2.12 -0.21
CA ILE A 17 6.39 3.07 0.82
C ILE A 17 5.89 4.35 0.17
N LYS A 18 6.61 4.87 -0.82
CA LYS A 18 6.19 6.09 -1.54
C LYS A 18 4.83 5.93 -2.20
N VAL A 19 4.59 4.79 -2.84
CA VAL A 19 3.31 4.51 -3.49
C VAL A 19 2.18 4.42 -2.45
N TYR A 20 2.42 3.72 -1.37
CA TYR A 20 1.42 3.59 -0.30
C TYR A 20 1.07 4.97 0.30
N LEU A 21 2.08 5.78 0.62
CA LEU A 21 1.86 7.11 1.19
C LEU A 21 1.18 8.05 0.21
N ALA A 22 1.51 7.95 -1.08
CA ALA A 22 0.84 8.73 -2.11
C ALA A 22 -0.64 8.38 -2.17
N LEU A 23 -0.96 7.10 -2.06
CA LEU A 23 -2.34 6.63 -2.09
C LEU A 23 -3.10 7.07 -0.84
N LEU A 24 -2.47 7.05 0.33
CA LEU A 24 -3.08 7.58 1.55
C LEU A 24 -3.42 9.07 1.39
N LYS A 25 -2.51 9.84 0.81
CA LYS A 25 -2.70 11.27 0.59
C LYS A 25 -3.83 11.52 -0.40
N LEU A 26 -3.92 10.70 -1.45
CA LEU A 26 -4.96 10.81 -2.47
C LEU A 26 -6.34 10.39 -1.95
N GLY A 27 -6.37 9.44 -1.02
CA GLY A 27 -7.59 8.82 -0.54
C GLY A 27 -7.98 7.62 -1.40
N SER A 28 -8.33 7.87 -2.65
CA SER A 28 -8.64 6.82 -3.61
C SER A 28 -8.39 7.38 -5.02
N GLY A 29 -7.87 6.58 -5.91
CA GLY A 29 -7.62 7.06 -7.26
C GLY A 29 -7.00 6.02 -8.18
N PRO A 30 -6.90 6.38 -9.48
CA PRO A 30 -6.32 5.51 -10.49
C PRO A 30 -4.79 5.51 -10.45
N VAL A 31 -4.18 4.56 -11.15
CA VAL A 31 -2.71 4.44 -11.25
C VAL A 31 -2.07 5.77 -11.64
N ARG A 32 -2.66 6.48 -12.62
CA ARG A 32 -2.09 7.73 -13.10
C ARG A 32 -1.94 8.77 -12.00
N ALA A 33 -2.95 8.90 -11.13
CA ALA A 33 -2.91 9.87 -10.05
C ALA A 33 -1.85 9.48 -9.01
N VAL A 34 -1.75 8.19 -8.68
CA VAL A 34 -0.74 7.69 -7.75
C VAL A 34 0.66 7.92 -8.32
N ALA A 35 0.84 7.68 -9.61
CA ALA A 35 2.13 7.89 -10.27
C ALA A 35 2.57 9.36 -10.20
N GLN A 36 1.64 10.28 -10.40
CA GLN A 36 1.93 11.72 -10.32
C GLN A 36 2.37 12.12 -8.92
N ILE A 37 1.64 11.68 -7.90
CA ILE A 37 1.94 12.07 -6.51
C ILE A 37 3.24 11.43 -6.03
N SER A 38 3.48 10.18 -6.37
CA SER A 38 4.68 9.46 -5.93
C SER A 38 5.92 9.80 -6.74
N ASP A 39 5.75 10.40 -7.92
CA ASP A 39 6.83 10.68 -8.89
C ASP A 39 7.54 9.41 -9.31
N ILE A 40 6.77 8.34 -9.47
CA ILE A 40 7.24 7.04 -9.94
C ILE A 40 6.49 6.72 -11.23
N ASN A 41 7.15 6.08 -12.19
CA ASN A 41 6.51 5.83 -13.47
C ASN A 41 5.33 4.85 -13.34
N ARG A 42 4.37 4.96 -14.26
CA ARG A 42 3.08 4.27 -14.16
C ARG A 42 3.22 2.74 -14.14
N THR A 43 4.13 2.22 -14.94
CA THR A 43 4.34 0.77 -15.00
C THR A 43 4.83 0.23 -13.66
N THR A 44 5.80 0.92 -13.04
CA THR A 44 6.32 0.55 -11.74
C THR A 44 5.24 0.68 -10.67
N VAL A 45 4.45 1.77 -10.70
CA VAL A 45 3.35 1.97 -9.76
C VAL A 45 2.32 0.85 -9.87
N HIS A 46 1.98 0.46 -11.10
CA HIS A 46 1.03 -0.63 -11.33
C HIS A 46 1.51 -1.93 -10.69
N ASP A 47 2.77 -2.28 -10.89
CA ASP A 47 3.35 -3.49 -10.32
C ASP A 47 3.37 -3.43 -8.79
N ILE A 48 3.73 -2.27 -8.24
CA ILE A 48 3.75 -2.06 -6.79
C ILE A 48 2.34 -2.18 -6.21
N LEU A 49 1.35 -1.56 -6.85
CA LEU A 49 -0.04 -1.64 -6.38
C LEU A 49 -0.54 -3.08 -6.37
N ASN A 50 -0.22 -3.87 -7.38
CA ASN A 50 -0.60 -5.28 -7.41
C ASN A 50 0.04 -6.05 -6.26
N LYS A 51 1.30 -5.77 -5.96
CA LYS A 51 1.98 -6.40 -4.83
C LYS A 51 1.33 -5.99 -3.50
N LEU A 52 1.01 -4.71 -3.34
CA LEU A 52 0.36 -4.22 -2.11
C LEU A 52 -1.04 -4.81 -1.93
N ILE A 53 -1.75 -5.07 -3.03
CA ILE A 53 -3.04 -5.76 -2.98
C ILE A 53 -2.84 -7.18 -2.45
N ASP A 54 -1.86 -7.89 -2.97
CA ASP A 54 -1.56 -9.26 -2.53
C ASP A 54 -1.17 -9.29 -1.05
N ASP A 55 -0.50 -8.24 -0.57
CA ASP A 55 -0.09 -8.12 0.83
C ASP A 55 -1.24 -7.65 1.75
N GLY A 56 -2.39 -7.29 1.19
CA GLY A 56 -3.53 -6.82 1.96
C GLY A 56 -3.45 -5.36 2.39
N LEU A 57 -2.52 -4.59 1.82
CA LEU A 57 -2.30 -3.18 2.18
C LEU A 57 -3.10 -2.21 1.32
N VAL A 58 -3.57 -2.68 0.18
CA VAL A 58 -4.33 -1.87 -0.78
C VAL A 58 -5.51 -2.69 -1.27
N SER A 59 -6.64 -2.03 -1.46
CA SER A 59 -7.81 -2.62 -2.10
C SER A 59 -8.13 -1.83 -3.37
N PHE A 60 -9.04 -2.36 -4.18
CA PHE A 60 -9.44 -1.68 -5.40
C PHE A 60 -10.90 -1.95 -5.72
N VAL A 61 -11.49 -1.04 -6.51
CA VAL A 61 -12.80 -1.23 -7.12
C VAL A 61 -12.70 -0.84 -8.59
N ASP A 62 -13.46 -1.50 -9.42
CA ASP A 62 -13.54 -1.17 -10.85
C ASP A 62 -14.79 -0.31 -11.08
N LYS A 63 -14.58 0.90 -11.64
CA LYS A 63 -15.66 1.84 -11.97
C LYS A 63 -15.43 2.40 -13.37
N GLN A 64 -16.45 2.32 -14.22
CA GLN A 64 -16.42 2.95 -15.55
C GLN A 64 -15.15 2.64 -16.34
N LYS A 65 -14.78 1.36 -16.37
CA LYS A 65 -13.59 0.85 -17.08
C LYS A 65 -12.25 1.26 -16.48
N HIS A 66 -12.27 1.91 -15.32
CA HIS A 66 -11.06 2.28 -14.60
C HIS A 66 -11.01 1.64 -13.24
N ARG A 67 -9.81 1.29 -12.81
CA ARG A 67 -9.58 0.71 -11.49
C ARG A 67 -9.13 1.82 -10.55
N PHE A 68 -9.85 1.95 -9.42
CA PHE A 68 -9.52 2.89 -8.36
C PHE A 68 -8.95 2.13 -7.17
N PHE A 69 -7.78 2.56 -6.73
CA PHE A 69 -7.06 1.93 -5.61
C PHE A 69 -7.25 2.74 -4.34
N THR A 70 -7.30 2.06 -3.21
CA THR A 70 -7.45 2.69 -1.90
C THR A 70 -6.48 2.01 -0.94
N ALA A 71 -5.70 2.81 -0.19
CA ALA A 71 -4.82 2.27 0.83
C ALA A 71 -5.65 1.84 2.05
N GLU A 72 -5.33 0.68 2.61
CA GLU A 72 -5.94 0.27 3.87
C GLU A 72 -5.48 1.21 4.99
N PRO A 73 -6.36 1.53 5.96
CA PRO A 73 -5.99 2.44 7.05
C PRO A 73 -4.77 1.96 7.82
N PRO A 74 -3.92 2.88 8.31
CA PRO A 74 -2.72 2.51 9.07
C PRO A 74 -3.01 1.65 10.30
N GLU A 75 -4.18 1.80 10.91
CA GLU A 75 -4.60 0.99 12.06
C GLU A 75 -4.68 -0.49 11.69
N HIS A 76 -5.16 -0.79 10.48
CA HIS A 76 -5.21 -2.16 9.98
C HIS A 76 -3.81 -2.72 9.77
N LEU A 77 -2.86 -1.88 9.37
CA LEU A 77 -1.47 -2.30 9.21
C LEU A 77 -0.84 -2.71 10.53
N LEU A 78 -1.09 -1.94 11.57
CA LEU A 78 -0.58 -2.25 12.91
C LEU A 78 -1.14 -3.58 13.40
N HIS A 79 -2.43 -3.80 13.19
CA HIS A 79 -3.08 -5.04 13.57
C HIS A 79 -2.51 -6.23 12.81
N ALA A 80 -2.34 -6.09 11.50
CA ALA A 80 -1.78 -7.15 10.66
C ALA A 80 -0.34 -7.48 11.06
N LEU A 81 0.45 -6.47 11.40
CA LEU A 81 1.82 -6.66 11.84
C LEU A 81 1.87 -7.42 13.17
N LYS A 82 0.99 -7.10 14.11
CA LYS A 82 0.89 -7.81 15.38
C LYS A 82 0.55 -9.29 15.19
N ILE A 83 -0.42 -9.58 14.33
CA ILE A 83 -0.79 -10.96 14.03
C ILE A 83 0.39 -11.71 13.44
N ARG A 84 1.13 -11.05 12.53
CA ARG A 84 2.29 -11.64 11.89
C ARG A 84 3.39 -11.97 12.91
N GLU A 85 3.64 -11.06 13.86
CA GLU A 85 4.61 -11.29 14.94
C GLU A 85 4.17 -12.42 15.85
N GLN A 86 2.90 -12.47 16.20
CA GLN A 86 2.35 -13.55 17.04
C GLN A 86 2.49 -14.91 16.37
N ASN A 87 2.20 -14.98 15.08
CA ASN A 87 2.34 -16.22 14.32
C ASN A 87 3.78 -16.70 14.29
N LEU A 88 4.74 -15.78 14.17
CA LEU A 88 6.16 -16.11 14.19
C LEU A 88 6.59 -16.63 15.57
N LYS A 89 6.00 -16.09 16.64
CA LYS A 89 6.33 -16.52 18.00
C LYS A 89 5.76 -17.89 18.36
N THR A 90 4.65 -18.27 17.76
CA THR A 90 3.99 -19.54 18.04
C THR A 90 4.54 -20.70 17.20
N MET A 91 5.38 -20.38 16.24
CA MET A 91 6.05 -21.38 15.44
C MET A 91 7.42 -21.73 16.03
#